data_91a7bffe5bada1cb5fd03a229081205a
#
_entry.id   91a7bffe5bada1cb5fd03a229081205a
#
_cell.length_a   1.000
_cell.length_b   1.000
_cell.length_c   1.000
_cell.angle_alpha   90.00
_cell.angle_beta   90.00
_cell.angle_gamma   90.00
#
_symmetry.space_group_name_H-M   'P 1'
#
loop_
_entity.id
_entity.type
_entity.pdbx_description
1 polymer ?
#
loop_
_entity_poly.entity_id
_entity_poly.type
_entity_poly.pdbx_seq_one_letter_code
_entity_poly.pdbx_strand_id
1 'polypeptide(L)'
;VESTAQMRTIFLGMDQAADKLRTGNTGDNPFKKKKVRQAMYQAIDIEAIKKKVMRGLSEPAGIITFPGVNGYTAELDKRLPYDVEAAKKLLADAGYPNGFDVELRCPNDRYVNDEAICTAVVGMFGKIGVNVNLFAQTKSKHFKELKDNQGDFYMLGWGVPTLDSH
;
A
#
# COMPACT_ATOMS: atom_id res chain seq x y z
N VAL A 1 -24.96 6.73 -15.77
CA VAL A 1 -24.56 5.79 -14.73
C VAL A 1 -24.21 6.61 -13.50
N GLU A 2 -25.02 6.53 -12.46
CA GLU A 2 -24.70 7.15 -11.18
C GLU A 2 -23.53 6.38 -10.54
N SER A 3 -22.46 7.06 -10.19
CA SER A 3 -21.36 6.49 -9.42
C SER A 3 -21.46 6.97 -7.99
N THR A 4 -21.53 6.03 -7.04
CA THR A 4 -21.51 6.36 -5.60
C THR A 4 -20.16 5.96 -5.05
N ALA A 5 -19.52 6.87 -4.28
CA ALA A 5 -18.27 6.57 -3.60
C ALA A 5 -18.46 5.42 -2.61
N GLN A 6 -17.67 4.40 -2.71
CA GLN A 6 -17.66 3.32 -1.72
C GLN A 6 -16.94 3.82 -0.46
N MET A 7 -17.58 3.66 0.71
CA MET A 7 -17.00 4.04 2.01
C MET A 7 -15.95 3.00 2.44
N ARG A 8 -14.83 2.99 1.74
CA ARG A 8 -13.73 2.05 1.97
C ARG A 8 -12.41 2.65 1.50
N THR A 9 -11.41 2.58 2.36
CA THR A 9 -10.03 2.91 1.99
C THR A 9 -9.27 1.65 1.62
N ILE A 10 -8.64 1.65 0.45
CA ILE A 10 -7.73 0.60 -0.01
C ILE A 10 -6.32 1.03 0.34
N PHE A 11 -5.55 0.14 0.94
CA PHE A 11 -4.19 0.44 1.39
C PHE A 11 -3.25 -0.75 1.21
N LEU A 12 -1.96 -0.49 1.33
CA LEU A 12 -0.91 -1.50 1.36
C LEU A 12 -0.44 -1.69 2.81
N GLY A 13 -0.61 -2.90 3.32
CA GLY A 13 -0.16 -3.29 4.65
C GLY A 13 1.27 -3.85 4.60
N MET A 14 2.05 -3.55 5.63
CA MET A 14 3.43 -4.00 5.79
C MET A 14 3.60 -4.68 7.15
N ASP A 15 4.01 -5.94 7.18
CA ASP A 15 4.30 -6.65 8.43
C ASP A 15 5.52 -6.04 9.12
N GLN A 16 5.34 -5.58 10.34
CA GLN A 16 6.39 -4.99 11.17
C GLN A 16 6.77 -5.88 12.36
N ALA A 17 6.09 -7.01 12.53
CA ALA A 17 6.31 -7.90 13.67
C ALA A 17 7.42 -8.91 13.41
N ALA A 18 7.46 -9.52 12.23
CA ALA A 18 8.47 -10.50 11.87
C ALA A 18 9.89 -9.91 11.89
N ASP A 19 10.88 -10.68 12.30
CA ASP A 19 12.28 -10.21 12.32
C ASP A 19 12.92 -10.14 10.94
N LYS A 20 12.44 -10.95 10.00
CA LYS A 20 12.86 -10.95 8.60
C LYS A 20 11.66 -11.19 7.69
N LEU A 21 11.75 -10.76 6.44
CA LEU A 21 10.75 -11.08 5.43
C LEU A 21 10.71 -12.59 5.17
N ARG A 22 9.50 -13.12 4.92
CA ARG A 22 9.30 -14.52 4.48
C ARG A 22 9.73 -14.69 3.03
N THR A 23 9.53 -13.63 2.25
CA THR A 23 9.88 -13.55 0.83
C THR A 23 10.81 -12.36 0.63
N GLY A 24 11.88 -12.54 -0.11
CA GLY A 24 12.83 -11.47 -0.38
C GLY A 24 14.27 -11.89 -0.18
N ASN A 25 15.17 -10.92 -0.30
CA ASN A 25 16.62 -11.13 -0.27
C ASN A 25 17.33 -10.47 0.92
N THR A 26 16.56 -9.93 1.87
CA THR A 26 17.11 -9.26 3.06
C THR A 26 17.30 -10.24 4.22
N GLY A 27 18.35 -10.01 5.00
CA GLY A 27 18.57 -10.76 6.24
C GLY A 27 17.69 -10.29 7.42
N ASP A 28 17.01 -9.16 7.26
CA ASP A 28 16.14 -8.53 8.25
C ASP A 28 14.77 -8.18 7.62
N ASN A 29 13.90 -7.54 8.41
CA ASN A 29 12.64 -6.98 7.92
C ASN A 29 12.76 -5.46 7.70
N PRO A 30 12.89 -4.99 6.45
CA PRO A 30 12.97 -3.57 6.13
C PRO A 30 11.79 -2.75 6.66
N PHE A 31 10.59 -3.35 6.73
CA PHE A 31 9.37 -2.66 7.14
C PHE A 31 9.33 -2.29 8.63
N LYS A 32 10.20 -2.84 9.47
CA LYS A 32 10.40 -2.37 10.85
C LYS A 32 10.93 -0.92 10.89
N LYS A 33 11.67 -0.50 9.86
CA LYS A 33 12.27 0.82 9.78
C LYS A 33 11.27 1.86 9.25
N LYS A 34 10.94 2.87 10.05
CA LYS A 34 10.01 3.95 9.65
C LYS A 34 10.40 4.61 8.33
N LYS A 35 11.71 4.85 8.11
CA LYS A 35 12.22 5.46 6.87
C LYS A 35 11.89 4.64 5.63
N VAL A 36 11.93 3.31 5.72
CA VAL A 36 11.55 2.42 4.62
C VAL A 36 10.06 2.56 4.29
N ARG A 37 9.19 2.51 5.29
CA ARG A 37 7.74 2.68 5.09
C ARG A 37 7.41 4.06 4.51
N GLN A 38 8.10 5.10 4.96
CA GLN A 38 7.94 6.45 4.42
C GLN A 38 8.43 6.55 2.97
N ALA A 39 9.56 5.92 2.64
CA ALA A 39 10.06 5.84 1.26
C ALA A 39 9.05 5.15 0.33
N MET A 40 8.52 3.99 0.75
CA MET A 40 7.47 3.27 0.01
C MET A 40 6.24 4.15 -0.20
N TYR A 41 5.81 4.90 0.82
CA TYR A 41 4.68 5.81 0.73
C TYR A 41 4.92 6.92 -0.31
N GLN A 42 6.09 7.59 -0.25
CA GLN A 42 6.43 8.70 -1.14
C GLN A 42 6.76 8.26 -2.58
N ALA A 43 7.04 6.98 -2.80
CA ALA A 43 7.25 6.43 -4.14
C ALA A 43 5.95 6.25 -4.94
N ILE A 44 4.77 6.29 -4.29
CA ILE A 44 3.48 6.08 -4.93
C ILE A 44 2.93 7.40 -5.48
N ASP A 45 2.86 7.51 -6.81
CA ASP A 45 2.12 8.55 -7.52
C ASP A 45 0.63 8.25 -7.48
N ILE A 46 -0.03 8.68 -6.41
CA ILE A 46 -1.45 8.40 -6.19
C ILE A 46 -2.35 9.10 -7.22
N GLU A 47 -1.93 10.25 -7.73
CA GLU A 47 -2.67 10.98 -8.77
C GLU A 47 -2.62 10.24 -10.12
N ALA A 48 -1.50 9.60 -10.43
CA ALA A 48 -1.41 8.73 -11.59
C ALA A 48 -2.32 7.51 -11.46
N ILE A 49 -2.42 6.91 -10.27
CA ILE A 49 -3.37 5.82 -10.00
C ILE A 49 -4.81 6.31 -10.19
N LYS A 50 -5.18 7.44 -9.57
CA LYS A 50 -6.50 8.05 -9.73
C LYS A 50 -6.87 8.25 -11.19
N LYS A 51 -5.98 8.88 -11.96
CA LYS A 51 -6.26 9.26 -13.37
C LYS A 51 -6.23 8.06 -14.32
N LYS A 52 -5.19 7.22 -14.24
CA LYS A 52 -4.92 6.19 -15.27
C LYS A 52 -5.54 4.83 -14.93
N VAL A 53 -5.57 4.45 -13.66
CA VAL A 53 -6.10 3.14 -13.22
C VAL A 53 -7.57 3.26 -12.84
N MET A 54 -7.91 4.28 -12.03
CA MET A 54 -9.27 4.48 -11.50
C MET A 54 -10.14 5.40 -12.37
N ARG A 55 -9.62 5.94 -13.47
CA ARG A 55 -10.35 6.81 -14.41
C ARG A 55 -11.04 8.01 -13.73
N GLY A 56 -10.44 8.55 -12.68
CA GLY A 56 -10.98 9.65 -11.88
C GLY A 56 -12.03 9.24 -10.84
N LEU A 57 -12.35 7.94 -10.72
CA LEU A 57 -13.41 7.42 -9.84
C LEU A 57 -12.90 7.01 -8.45
N SER A 58 -11.84 7.62 -7.96
CA SER A 58 -11.30 7.39 -6.61
C SER A 58 -10.79 8.69 -6.00
N GLU A 59 -10.78 8.75 -4.67
CA GLU A 59 -10.18 9.85 -3.94
C GLU A 59 -8.90 9.38 -3.22
N PRO A 60 -7.77 10.08 -3.40
CA PRO A 60 -6.56 9.81 -2.64
C PRO A 60 -6.79 10.02 -1.14
N ALA A 61 -6.40 9.05 -0.31
CA ALA A 61 -6.53 9.11 1.13
C ALA A 61 -5.15 9.10 1.80
N GLY A 62 -4.97 9.89 2.84
CA GLY A 62 -3.75 9.91 3.68
C GLY A 62 -3.86 9.00 4.90
N ILE A 63 -5.09 8.69 5.32
CA ILE A 63 -5.41 7.82 6.46
C ILE A 63 -6.47 6.79 6.07
N ILE A 64 -6.71 5.81 6.94
CA ILE A 64 -7.69 4.74 6.67
C ILE A 64 -9.14 5.23 6.85
N THR A 65 -9.37 6.18 7.75
CA THR A 65 -10.68 6.80 7.95
C THR A 65 -10.98 7.81 6.84
N PHE A 66 -12.25 8.09 6.57
CA PHE A 66 -12.71 8.98 5.50
C PHE A 66 -13.73 10.00 6.04
N PRO A 67 -14.07 11.06 5.29
CA PRO A 67 -15.05 12.06 5.71
C PRO A 67 -16.37 11.42 6.13
N GLY A 68 -16.91 11.84 7.29
CA GLY A 68 -18.12 11.28 7.90
C GLY A 68 -17.87 10.20 8.94
N VAL A 69 -16.64 9.74 9.11
CA VAL A 69 -16.26 8.84 10.22
C VAL A 69 -15.80 9.68 11.41
N ASN A 70 -16.26 9.34 12.61
CA ASN A 70 -15.79 9.98 13.83
C ASN A 70 -14.27 9.77 13.98
N GLY A 71 -13.54 10.82 14.30
CA GLY A 71 -12.07 10.84 14.36
C GLY A 71 -11.39 11.20 13.03
N TYR A 72 -12.12 11.39 11.92
CA TYR A 72 -11.57 11.95 10.70
C TYR A 72 -11.31 13.45 10.83
N THR A 73 -10.16 13.89 10.35
CA THR A 73 -9.88 15.31 10.10
C THR A 73 -9.14 15.47 8.78
N ALA A 74 -9.44 16.53 8.03
CA ALA A 74 -8.74 16.83 6.78
C ALA A 74 -7.24 17.10 6.98
N GLU A 75 -6.83 17.46 8.18
CA GLU A 75 -5.42 17.65 8.52
C GLU A 75 -4.67 16.32 8.62
N LEU A 76 -5.26 15.32 9.26
CA LEU A 76 -4.70 13.98 9.35
C LEU A 76 -4.68 13.27 7.98
N ASP A 77 -5.62 13.62 7.09
CA ASP A 77 -5.72 13.06 5.75
C ASP A 77 -4.75 13.69 4.72
N LYS A 78 -3.89 14.60 5.15
CA LYS A 78 -2.85 15.16 4.28
C LYS A 78 -1.81 14.11 3.96
N ARG A 79 -1.66 13.81 2.67
CA ARG A 79 -0.63 12.89 2.17
C ARG A 79 0.74 13.55 2.17
N LEU A 80 1.77 12.75 2.43
CA LEU A 80 3.13 13.14 2.05
C LEU A 80 3.22 13.25 0.52
N PRO A 81 4.00 14.19 -0.01
CA PRO A 81 4.14 14.38 -1.45
C PRO A 81 4.78 13.16 -2.12
N TYR A 82 4.37 12.88 -3.35
CA TYR A 82 5.08 11.96 -4.22
C TYR A 82 6.46 12.54 -4.54
N ASP A 83 7.52 11.83 -4.16
CA ASP A 83 8.90 12.26 -4.36
C ASP A 83 9.84 11.05 -4.42
N VAL A 84 10.23 10.67 -5.62
CA VAL A 84 11.09 9.52 -5.87
C VAL A 84 12.50 9.72 -5.31
N GLU A 85 13.05 10.93 -5.41
CA GLU A 85 14.41 11.20 -4.93
C GLU A 85 14.48 11.23 -3.40
N ALA A 86 13.48 11.81 -2.75
CA ALA A 86 13.36 11.73 -1.29
C ALA A 86 13.18 10.27 -0.84
N ALA A 87 12.39 9.47 -1.56
CA ALA A 87 12.19 8.05 -1.27
C ALA A 87 13.50 7.24 -1.38
N LYS A 88 14.30 7.44 -2.44
CA LYS A 88 15.62 6.82 -2.59
C LYS A 88 16.57 7.18 -1.44
N LYS A 89 16.59 8.46 -1.07
CA LYS A 89 17.42 8.93 0.05
C LYS A 89 17.00 8.27 1.36
N LEU A 90 15.71 8.16 1.63
CA LEU A 90 15.19 7.49 2.83
C LEU A 90 15.57 6.01 2.87
N LEU A 91 15.55 5.31 1.72
CA LEU A 91 16.01 3.92 1.64
C LEU A 91 17.50 3.81 1.92
N ALA A 92 18.33 4.66 1.31
CA ALA A 92 19.77 4.70 1.55
C ALA A 92 20.09 4.94 3.03
N ASP A 93 19.45 5.95 3.63
CA ASP A 93 19.57 6.27 5.06
C ASP A 93 19.12 5.14 5.98
N ALA A 94 18.23 4.27 5.50
CA ALA A 94 17.75 3.09 6.23
C ALA A 94 18.66 1.86 6.05
N GLY A 95 19.71 1.95 5.21
CA GLY A 95 20.64 0.86 4.93
C GLY A 95 20.31 0.05 3.69
N TYR A 96 19.42 0.54 2.82
CA TYR A 96 19.03 -0.11 1.56
C TYR A 96 19.29 0.80 0.34
N PRO A 97 20.54 1.22 0.08
CA PRO A 97 20.86 2.15 -1.02
C PRO A 97 20.54 1.56 -2.40
N ASN A 98 20.51 0.24 -2.51
CA ASN A 98 20.17 -0.48 -3.76
C ASN A 98 18.75 -1.07 -3.73
N GLY A 99 17.94 -0.70 -2.73
CA GLY A 99 16.62 -1.28 -2.53
C GLY A 99 16.65 -2.70 -1.97
N PHE A 100 15.60 -3.47 -2.20
CA PHE A 100 15.45 -4.84 -1.76
C PHE A 100 14.34 -5.55 -2.55
N ASP A 101 14.31 -6.90 -2.46
CA ASP A 101 13.26 -7.70 -3.06
C ASP A 101 12.16 -8.01 -2.04
N VAL A 102 10.91 -8.00 -2.48
CA VAL A 102 9.74 -8.36 -1.65
C VAL A 102 8.58 -8.85 -2.52
N GLU A 103 7.73 -9.72 -1.97
CA GLU A 103 6.49 -10.14 -2.62
C GLU A 103 5.33 -9.23 -2.17
N LEU A 104 4.54 -8.73 -3.13
CA LEU A 104 3.27 -8.05 -2.86
C LEU A 104 2.12 -9.01 -3.12
N ARG A 105 1.36 -9.34 -2.08
CA ARG A 105 0.14 -10.12 -2.19
C ARG A 105 -1.05 -9.23 -2.47
N CYS A 106 -1.76 -9.54 -3.55
CA CYS A 106 -2.87 -8.72 -4.05
C CYS A 106 -4.07 -9.60 -4.39
N PRO A 107 -5.30 -9.24 -4.00
CA PRO A 107 -6.47 -9.87 -4.55
C PRO A 107 -6.68 -9.45 -6.01
N ASN A 108 -7.39 -10.25 -6.80
CA ASN A 108 -7.74 -9.92 -8.18
C ASN A 108 -9.25 -10.00 -8.47
N ASP A 109 -10.06 -10.21 -7.44
CA ASP A 109 -11.52 -10.32 -7.54
C ASP A 109 -12.26 -9.71 -6.32
N ARG A 110 -11.61 -8.78 -5.59
CA ARG A 110 -12.16 -8.22 -4.35
C ARG A 110 -12.51 -6.75 -4.44
N TYR A 111 -11.63 -5.93 -4.99
CA TYR A 111 -11.78 -4.48 -5.08
C TYR A 111 -11.77 -4.03 -6.54
N VAL A 112 -12.32 -2.84 -6.79
CA VAL A 112 -12.30 -2.27 -8.15
C VAL A 112 -10.85 -2.07 -8.60
N ASN A 113 -10.48 -2.69 -9.70
CA ASN A 113 -9.14 -2.60 -10.31
C ASN A 113 -7.98 -3.00 -9.39
N ASP A 114 -8.20 -3.90 -8.43
CA ASP A 114 -7.19 -4.29 -7.43
C ASP A 114 -5.87 -4.76 -8.05
N GLU A 115 -5.88 -5.71 -8.97
CA GLU A 115 -4.67 -6.18 -9.64
C GLU A 115 -4.00 -5.09 -10.48
N ALA A 116 -4.79 -4.23 -11.15
CA ALA A 116 -4.26 -3.12 -11.93
C ALA A 116 -3.59 -2.05 -11.05
N ILE A 117 -4.13 -1.78 -9.86
CA ILE A 117 -3.51 -0.90 -8.86
C ILE A 117 -2.19 -1.51 -8.39
N CYS A 118 -2.17 -2.80 -8.03
CA CYS A 118 -0.96 -3.49 -7.59
C CYS A 118 0.12 -3.47 -8.69
N THR A 119 -0.25 -3.73 -9.94
CA THR A 119 0.68 -3.66 -11.07
C THR A 119 1.29 -2.27 -11.23
N ALA A 120 0.47 -1.22 -11.13
CA ALA A 120 0.97 0.16 -11.20
C ALA A 120 1.95 0.48 -10.07
N VAL A 121 1.64 0.04 -8.85
CA VAL A 121 2.47 0.24 -7.66
C VAL A 121 3.81 -0.51 -7.77
N VAL A 122 3.83 -1.73 -8.30
CA VAL A 122 5.07 -2.47 -8.60
C VAL A 122 6.01 -1.66 -9.48
N GLY A 123 5.49 -1.08 -10.55
CA GLY A 123 6.30 -0.22 -11.44
C GLY A 123 6.82 1.05 -10.75
N MET A 124 6.06 1.59 -9.79
CA MET A 124 6.48 2.76 -9.02
C MET A 124 7.60 2.41 -8.03
N PHE A 125 7.53 1.28 -7.35
CA PHE A 125 8.58 0.82 -6.44
C PHE A 125 9.88 0.48 -7.15
N GLY A 126 9.82 -0.03 -8.38
CA GLY A 126 11.00 -0.24 -9.20
C GLY A 126 11.83 1.03 -9.41
N LYS A 127 11.21 2.22 -9.45
CA LYS A 127 11.91 3.50 -9.57
C LYS A 127 12.81 3.84 -8.38
N ILE A 128 12.54 3.27 -7.22
CA ILE A 128 13.32 3.47 -5.99
C ILE A 128 14.20 2.26 -5.65
N GLY A 129 14.33 1.30 -6.56
CA GLY A 129 15.16 0.11 -6.40
C GLY A 129 14.49 -1.02 -5.61
N VAL A 130 13.23 -0.89 -5.21
CA VAL A 130 12.49 -1.98 -4.56
C VAL A 130 11.89 -2.87 -5.65
N ASN A 131 12.42 -4.09 -5.74
CA ASN A 131 11.95 -5.09 -6.70
C ASN A 131 10.79 -5.87 -6.10
N VAL A 132 9.58 -5.60 -6.59
CA VAL A 132 8.36 -6.20 -6.04
C VAL A 132 7.89 -7.32 -6.97
N ASN A 133 7.85 -8.55 -6.46
CA ASN A 133 7.22 -9.67 -7.13
C ASN A 133 5.70 -9.65 -6.82
N LEU A 134 4.88 -9.40 -7.83
CA LEU A 134 3.42 -9.37 -7.66
C LEU A 134 2.85 -10.78 -7.61
N PHE A 135 2.16 -11.10 -6.53
CA PHE A 135 1.41 -12.34 -6.36
C PHE A 135 -0.08 -12.04 -6.29
N ALA A 136 -0.72 -11.99 -7.47
CA ALA A 136 -2.17 -11.77 -7.60
C ALA A 136 -2.94 -13.10 -7.44
N GLN A 137 -4.00 -13.08 -6.64
CA GLN A 137 -4.76 -14.28 -6.32
C GLN A 137 -6.22 -13.96 -5.97
N THR A 138 -7.08 -15.00 -5.95
CA THR A 138 -8.47 -14.84 -5.57
C THR A 138 -8.61 -14.37 -4.12
N LYS A 139 -9.66 -13.59 -3.82
CA LYS A 139 -9.95 -13.10 -2.46
C LYS A 139 -9.96 -14.19 -1.41
N SER A 140 -10.52 -15.37 -1.73
CA SER A 140 -10.62 -16.49 -0.77
C SER A 140 -9.23 -16.97 -0.33
N LYS A 141 -8.29 -17.10 -1.27
CA LYS A 141 -6.92 -17.48 -0.99
C LYS A 141 -6.17 -16.35 -0.29
N HIS A 142 -6.32 -15.12 -0.79
CA HIS A 142 -5.70 -13.92 -0.24
C HIS A 142 -6.00 -13.75 1.25
N PHE A 143 -7.29 -13.74 1.62
CA PHE A 143 -7.67 -13.56 3.02
C PHE A 143 -7.28 -14.74 3.92
N LYS A 144 -7.32 -15.97 3.40
CA LYS A 144 -6.84 -17.13 4.14
C LYS A 144 -5.36 -16.99 4.48
N GLU A 145 -4.52 -16.65 3.52
CA GLU A 145 -3.08 -16.51 3.71
C GLU A 145 -2.73 -15.34 4.64
N LEU A 146 -3.45 -14.20 4.55
CA LEU A 146 -3.26 -13.10 5.49
C LEU A 146 -3.65 -13.48 6.92
N LYS A 147 -4.75 -14.23 7.09
CA LYS A 147 -5.16 -14.76 8.41
C LYS A 147 -4.12 -15.71 9.00
N ASP A 148 -3.45 -16.47 8.15
CA ASP A 148 -2.38 -17.39 8.52
C ASP A 148 -1.01 -16.67 8.66
N ASN A 149 -0.99 -15.32 8.68
CA ASN A 149 0.20 -14.46 8.76
C ASN A 149 1.26 -14.75 7.68
N GLN A 150 0.84 -15.10 6.46
CA GLN A 150 1.77 -15.43 5.38
C GLN A 150 2.13 -14.24 4.46
N GLY A 151 1.67 -13.03 4.76
CA GLY A 151 1.93 -11.84 3.95
C GLY A 151 2.85 -10.84 4.65
N ASP A 152 4.01 -10.56 4.08
CA ASP A 152 4.89 -9.49 4.55
C ASP A 152 4.44 -8.12 4.04
N PHE A 153 3.92 -8.10 2.80
CA PHE A 153 3.44 -6.91 2.11
C PHE A 153 2.18 -7.26 1.32
N TYR A 154 1.10 -6.53 1.49
CA TYR A 154 -0.20 -6.94 0.95
C TYR A 154 -1.15 -5.77 0.74
N MET A 155 -2.09 -5.92 -0.20
CA MET A 155 -3.22 -5.02 -0.37
C MET A 155 -4.39 -5.45 0.53
N LEU A 156 -5.00 -4.47 1.19
CA LEU A 156 -6.23 -4.66 1.96
C LEU A 156 -7.14 -3.46 1.80
N GLY A 157 -8.43 -3.64 2.04
CA GLY A 157 -9.42 -2.56 2.10
C GLY A 157 -10.16 -2.60 3.42
N TRP A 158 -10.30 -1.46 4.06
CA TRP A 158 -11.02 -1.29 5.30
C TRP A 158 -12.20 -0.33 5.13
N GLY A 159 -13.37 -0.73 5.58
CA GLY A 159 -14.53 0.12 5.74
C GLY A 159 -14.89 0.21 7.22
N VAL A 160 -15.40 1.33 7.65
CA VAL A 160 -15.82 1.58 9.04
C VAL A 160 -17.35 1.49 9.13
N PRO A 161 -17.91 0.31 9.44
CA PRO A 161 -19.37 0.09 9.39
C PRO A 161 -20.12 0.86 10.47
N THR A 162 -19.46 1.19 11.58
CA THR A 162 -20.02 1.94 12.71
C THR A 162 -19.91 3.45 12.55
N LEU A 163 -19.19 3.95 11.52
CA LEU A 163 -18.80 5.34 11.35
C LEU A 163 -18.02 5.91 12.53
N ASP A 164 -17.38 5.05 13.33
CA ASP A 164 -16.51 5.40 14.44
C ASP A 164 -15.14 4.75 14.24
N SER A 165 -14.08 5.50 14.49
CA SER A 165 -12.69 5.06 14.35
C SER A 165 -12.18 4.19 15.52
N HIS A 166 -12.99 3.98 16.54
CA HIS A 166 -12.69 3.11 17.69
C HIS A 166 -13.00 1.64 17.44
#